data_1faf87811ff26c66fa63f828d90eaeb8
#
_entry.id   1faf87811ff26c66fa63f828d90eaeb8
#
_cell.length_a   1.000
_cell.length_b   1.000
_cell.length_c   1.000
_cell.angle_alpha   90.00
_cell.angle_beta   90.00
_cell.angle_gamma   90.00
#
_symmetry.space_group_name_H-M   'P 1'
#
loop_
_entity.id
_entity.type
_entity.pdbx_description
1 polymer ?
#
loop_
_entity_poly.entity_id
_entity_poly.type
_entity_poly.pdbx_seq_one_letter_code
_entity_poly.pdbx_strand_id
1 'polypeptide(L)'
;MFAKKFGHLEEKESNDFVELTKREESRTHERKATFAGPTHKQDISMTEKCVKAIAGFLNERGGNLMIGIQDCGDVTGIERDFMFKDQDKFNLYILSQLEHYLDEYENIQSYINIRFQNGGDKNKLVCQINCRPLPNKTVAFVQGKLCQRRGPQTVW
;
A
#
# COMPACT_ATOMS: atom_id res chain seq x y z
N MET A 1 9.28 -33.61 -5.47
CA MET A 1 7.88 -33.29 -5.17
C MET A 1 7.71 -31.95 -4.45
N PHE A 2 8.49 -31.66 -3.45
CA PHE A 2 8.42 -30.36 -2.75
C PHE A 2 8.76 -29.17 -3.64
N ALA A 3 9.76 -29.29 -4.53
CA ALA A 3 10.19 -28.23 -5.44
C ALA A 3 9.09 -27.80 -6.42
N LYS A 4 8.27 -28.74 -6.93
CA LYS A 4 7.14 -28.45 -7.82
C LYS A 4 6.01 -27.69 -7.12
N LYS A 5 5.75 -27.99 -5.85
CA LYS A 5 4.72 -27.31 -5.06
C LYS A 5 5.12 -25.86 -4.76
N PHE A 6 6.39 -25.61 -4.42
CA PHE A 6 6.91 -24.27 -4.16
C PHE A 6 6.92 -23.40 -5.42
N GLY A 7 7.38 -23.94 -6.56
CA GLY A 7 7.38 -23.22 -7.83
C GLY A 7 5.98 -22.83 -8.28
N HIS A 8 4.98 -23.71 -8.07
CA HIS A 8 3.59 -23.44 -8.44
C HIS A 8 2.98 -22.34 -7.57
N LEU A 9 3.29 -22.32 -6.27
CA LEU A 9 2.85 -21.26 -5.34
C LEU A 9 3.46 -19.92 -5.69
N GLU A 10 4.76 -19.89 -6.03
CA GLU A 10 5.45 -18.65 -6.43
C GLU A 10 4.86 -18.08 -7.73
N GLU A 11 4.56 -18.94 -8.72
CA GLU A 11 3.92 -18.52 -9.96
C GLU A 11 2.52 -17.94 -9.71
N LYS A 12 1.72 -18.59 -8.85
CA LYS A 12 0.39 -18.10 -8.50
C LYS A 12 0.45 -16.77 -7.78
N GLU A 13 1.34 -16.61 -6.79
CA GLU A 13 1.52 -15.35 -6.08
C GLU A 13 1.96 -14.23 -7.00
N SER A 14 2.88 -14.51 -7.93
CA SER A 14 3.33 -13.54 -8.93
C SER A 14 2.20 -13.12 -9.86
N ASN A 15 1.38 -14.07 -10.33
CA ASN A 15 0.23 -13.76 -11.19
C ASN A 15 -0.84 -12.96 -10.46
N ASP A 16 -1.11 -13.29 -9.19
CA ASP A 16 -2.05 -12.53 -8.36
C ASP A 16 -1.57 -11.09 -8.16
N PHE A 17 -0.28 -10.91 -7.96
CA PHE A 17 0.30 -9.58 -7.81
C PHE A 17 0.19 -8.76 -9.11
N VAL A 18 0.49 -9.36 -10.26
CA VAL A 18 0.34 -8.70 -11.57
C VAL A 18 -1.11 -8.29 -11.79
N GLU A 19 -2.06 -9.14 -11.45
CA GLU A 19 -3.49 -8.82 -11.54
C GLU A 19 -3.84 -7.61 -10.66
N LEU A 20 -3.31 -7.56 -9.44
CA LEU A 20 -3.52 -6.43 -8.54
C LEU A 20 -3.00 -5.11 -9.13
N THR A 21 -1.90 -5.12 -9.87
CA THR A 21 -1.36 -3.90 -10.50
C THR A 21 -2.28 -3.33 -11.57
N LYS A 22 -3.11 -4.18 -12.19
CA LYS A 22 -4.05 -3.80 -13.26
C LYS A 22 -5.44 -3.46 -12.76
N ARG A 23 -5.72 -3.74 -11.48
CA ARG A 23 -7.06 -3.54 -10.93
C ARG A 23 -7.36 -2.06 -10.74
N GLU A 24 -8.56 -1.65 -11.15
CA GLU A 24 -9.03 -0.29 -10.96
C GLU A 24 -9.31 0.03 -9.49
N GLU A 25 -9.30 1.32 -9.16
CA GLU A 25 -9.65 1.78 -7.82
C GLU A 25 -11.08 1.39 -7.47
N SER A 26 -11.29 1.01 -6.22
CA SER A 26 -12.57 0.58 -5.70
C SER A 26 -12.59 0.76 -4.18
N ARG A 27 -13.63 0.22 -3.56
CA ARG A 27 -13.75 0.21 -2.10
C ARG A 27 -12.61 -0.49 -1.39
N THR A 28 -11.96 -1.46 -2.05
CA THR A 28 -10.89 -2.28 -1.49
C THR A 28 -9.58 -2.16 -2.26
N HIS A 29 -9.46 -1.17 -3.14
CA HIS A 29 -8.27 -1.01 -3.96
C HIS A 29 -7.97 0.45 -4.26
N GLU A 30 -6.73 0.86 -4.03
CA GLU A 30 -6.23 2.21 -4.28
C GLU A 30 -4.88 2.14 -4.96
N ARG A 31 -4.62 3.07 -5.90
CA ARG A 31 -3.36 3.20 -6.63
C ARG A 31 -2.76 4.57 -6.35
N LYS A 32 -1.44 4.61 -6.12
CA LYS A 32 -0.68 5.84 -5.97
C LYS A 32 0.64 5.71 -6.73
N ALA A 33 1.01 6.74 -7.47
CA ALA A 33 2.28 6.75 -8.19
C ALA A 33 3.46 6.76 -7.21
N THR A 34 3.35 7.52 -6.12
CA THR A 34 4.39 7.63 -5.10
C THR A 34 3.78 7.64 -3.70
N PHE A 35 4.61 7.34 -2.72
CA PHE A 35 4.28 7.47 -1.29
C PHE A 35 4.72 8.83 -0.73
N ALA A 36 5.89 9.31 -1.10
CA ALA A 36 6.50 10.52 -0.56
C ALA A 36 6.66 11.64 -1.59
N GLY A 37 6.04 11.51 -2.77
CA GLY A 37 6.18 12.46 -3.86
C GLY A 37 7.19 12.02 -4.91
N PRO A 38 7.29 12.76 -6.02
CA PRO A 38 8.23 12.44 -7.10
C PRO A 38 9.69 12.65 -6.69
N THR A 39 10.61 12.08 -7.47
CA THR A 39 12.05 12.07 -7.16
C THR A 39 12.60 13.46 -6.83
N HIS A 40 12.14 14.49 -7.50
CA HIS A 40 12.71 15.84 -7.39
C HIS A 40 12.12 16.67 -6.26
N LYS A 41 11.02 16.24 -5.64
CA LYS A 41 10.35 17.05 -4.62
C LYS A 41 9.53 16.18 -3.67
N GLN A 42 9.84 16.24 -2.38
CA GLN A 42 9.03 15.60 -1.36
C GLN A 42 7.63 16.23 -1.29
N ASP A 43 6.62 15.38 -1.24
CA ASP A 43 5.22 15.80 -1.10
C ASP A 43 4.59 15.12 0.12
N ILE A 44 4.54 15.84 1.22
CA ILE A 44 3.99 15.36 2.48
C ILE A 44 2.50 15.06 2.34
N SER A 45 1.78 15.83 1.50
CA SER A 45 0.36 15.59 1.28
C SER A 45 0.09 14.24 0.63
N MET A 46 1.02 13.74 -0.20
CA MET A 46 0.92 12.40 -0.79
C MET A 46 1.04 11.32 0.28
N THR A 47 2.00 11.47 1.20
CA THR A 47 2.15 10.55 2.33
C THR A 47 0.88 10.50 3.17
N GLU A 48 0.30 11.66 3.47
CA GLU A 48 -0.94 11.74 4.25
C GLU A 48 -2.11 11.06 3.53
N LYS A 49 -2.22 11.22 2.22
CA LYS A 49 -3.25 10.54 1.42
C LYS A 49 -3.08 9.03 1.46
N CYS A 50 -1.84 8.53 1.40
CA CYS A 50 -1.56 7.10 1.51
C CYS A 50 -1.95 6.55 2.89
N VAL A 51 -1.56 7.23 3.95
CA VAL A 51 -1.90 6.83 5.33
C VAL A 51 -3.41 6.85 5.55
N LYS A 52 -4.07 7.87 5.02
CA LYS A 52 -5.52 8.01 5.08
C LYS A 52 -6.23 6.86 4.38
N ALA A 53 -5.76 6.45 3.20
CA ALA A 53 -6.30 5.31 2.48
C ALA A 53 -6.14 4.01 3.30
N ILE A 54 -4.98 3.81 3.91
CA ILE A 54 -4.70 2.66 4.77
C ILE A 54 -5.68 2.62 5.95
N ALA A 55 -5.85 3.74 6.65
CA ALA A 55 -6.79 3.83 7.76
C ALA A 55 -8.23 3.54 7.32
N GLY A 56 -8.63 4.05 6.16
CA GLY A 56 -9.94 3.78 5.58
C GLY A 56 -10.16 2.29 5.32
N PHE A 57 -9.17 1.59 4.77
CA PHE A 57 -9.25 0.14 4.56
C PHE A 57 -9.36 -0.61 5.88
N LEU A 58 -8.54 -0.26 6.87
CA LEU A 58 -8.56 -0.89 8.19
C LEU A 58 -9.93 -0.78 8.87
N ASN A 59 -10.60 0.35 8.69
CA ASN A 59 -11.87 0.64 9.33
C ASN A 59 -13.09 0.04 8.61
N GLU A 60 -12.89 -0.45 7.39
CA GLU A 60 -13.98 -0.97 6.58
C GLU A 60 -13.75 -2.45 6.22
N ARG A 61 -13.56 -2.75 4.95
CA ARG A 61 -13.47 -4.14 4.45
C ARG A 61 -12.04 -4.62 4.23
N GLY A 62 -11.05 -3.82 4.61
CA GLY A 62 -9.67 -4.05 4.20
C GLY A 62 -9.44 -3.61 2.77
N GLY A 63 -8.27 -3.90 2.25
CA GLY A 63 -7.93 -3.55 0.88
C GLY A 63 -6.45 -3.49 0.63
N ASN A 64 -6.11 -3.08 -0.58
CA ASN A 64 -4.73 -2.95 -1.04
C ASN A 64 -4.44 -1.54 -1.52
N LEU A 65 -3.39 -0.95 -0.99
CA LEU A 65 -2.79 0.26 -1.54
C LEU A 65 -1.58 -0.17 -2.37
N MET A 66 -1.63 0.14 -3.67
CA MET A 66 -0.56 -0.16 -4.61
C MET A 66 0.23 1.12 -4.90
N ILE A 67 1.52 1.13 -4.59
CA ILE A 67 2.39 2.29 -4.81
C ILE A 67 3.34 1.98 -5.96
N GLY A 68 3.50 2.92 -6.87
CA GLY A 68 4.26 2.77 -8.10
C GLY A 68 3.38 2.59 -9.33
N ILE A 69 2.09 2.91 -9.23
CA ILE A 69 1.11 2.79 -10.30
C ILE A 69 0.38 4.13 -10.44
N GLN A 70 0.36 4.68 -11.65
CA GLN A 70 -0.34 5.92 -11.94
C GLN A 70 -1.86 5.73 -12.01
N ASP A 71 -2.61 6.82 -11.95
CA ASP A 71 -4.06 6.80 -12.03
C ASP A 71 -4.58 6.15 -13.32
N CYS A 72 -3.83 6.27 -14.42
CA CYS A 72 -4.16 5.63 -15.70
C CYS A 72 -3.88 4.12 -15.69
N GLY A 73 -3.24 3.58 -14.65
CA GLY A 73 -2.88 2.18 -14.53
C GLY A 73 -1.47 1.83 -14.97
N ASP A 74 -0.71 2.79 -15.49
CA ASP A 74 0.68 2.57 -15.90
C ASP A 74 1.56 2.31 -14.68
N VAL A 75 2.36 1.24 -14.75
CA VAL A 75 3.34 0.92 -13.72
C VAL A 75 4.59 1.75 -13.93
N THR A 76 4.85 2.67 -13.00
CA THR A 76 6.04 3.53 -13.04
C THR A 76 7.11 3.12 -12.05
N GLY A 77 6.74 2.31 -11.05
CA GLY A 77 7.64 1.80 -10.03
C GLY A 77 7.90 2.79 -8.89
N ILE A 78 8.30 2.25 -7.74
CA ILE A 78 8.64 3.05 -6.57
C ILE A 78 10.02 3.67 -6.65
N GLU A 79 10.83 3.27 -7.63
CA GLU A 79 12.16 3.84 -7.86
C GLU A 79 12.12 5.34 -8.16
N ARG A 80 10.97 5.84 -8.58
CA ARG A 80 10.73 7.27 -8.82
C ARG A 80 10.24 8.04 -7.61
N ASP A 81 10.10 7.36 -6.47
CA ASP A 81 9.69 8.00 -5.22
C ASP A 81 10.84 8.82 -4.62
N PHE A 82 10.52 9.97 -4.05
CA PHE A 82 11.49 10.85 -3.41
C PHE A 82 12.32 10.14 -2.34
N MET A 83 11.70 9.25 -1.57
CA MET A 83 12.37 8.55 -0.47
C MET A 83 12.95 7.20 -0.85
N PHE A 84 12.87 6.82 -2.13
CA PHE A 84 13.43 5.55 -2.58
C PHE A 84 14.95 5.62 -2.68
N LYS A 85 15.63 4.72 -1.99
CA LYS A 85 17.06 4.44 -2.13
C LYS A 85 17.29 2.96 -2.41
N ASP A 86 16.67 2.11 -1.64
CA ASP A 86 16.56 0.67 -1.85
C ASP A 86 15.26 0.17 -1.21
N GLN A 87 14.89 -1.07 -1.47
CA GLN A 87 13.65 -1.64 -0.97
C GLN A 87 13.57 -1.63 0.55
N ASP A 88 14.64 -2.01 1.25
CA ASP A 88 14.64 -2.09 2.71
C ASP A 88 14.48 -0.72 3.35
N LYS A 89 15.18 0.29 2.84
CA LYS A 89 15.05 1.67 3.34
C LYS A 89 13.68 2.26 3.06
N PHE A 90 13.11 1.95 1.90
CA PHE A 90 11.76 2.39 1.56
C PHE A 90 10.72 1.75 2.49
N ASN A 91 10.86 0.46 2.76
CA ASN A 91 10.01 -0.23 3.72
C ASN A 91 10.09 0.39 5.12
N LEU A 92 11.30 0.65 5.61
CA LEU A 92 11.50 1.31 6.91
C LEU A 92 10.88 2.71 6.93
N TYR A 93 11.00 3.44 5.83
CA TYR A 93 10.38 4.77 5.73
C TYR A 93 8.85 4.68 5.85
N ILE A 94 8.23 3.76 5.11
CA ILE A 94 6.78 3.54 5.21
C ILE A 94 6.38 3.23 6.66
N LEU A 95 7.07 2.28 7.29
CA LEU A 95 6.77 1.88 8.67
C LEU A 95 6.89 3.05 9.63
N SER A 96 7.91 3.89 9.48
CA SER A 96 8.10 5.08 10.32
C SER A 96 6.96 6.09 10.14
N GLN A 97 6.46 6.25 8.92
CA GLN A 97 5.35 7.15 8.65
C GLN A 97 4.02 6.62 9.19
N LEU A 98 3.80 5.32 9.10
CA LEU A 98 2.62 4.69 9.69
C LEU A 98 2.60 4.86 11.21
N GLU A 99 3.74 4.66 11.88
CA GLU A 99 3.88 4.88 13.31
C GLU A 99 3.64 6.34 13.69
N HIS A 100 4.11 7.26 12.86
CA HIS A 100 3.95 8.70 13.09
C HIS A 100 2.49 9.16 12.98
N TYR A 101 1.78 8.67 11.96
CA TYR A 101 0.44 9.18 11.64
C TYR A 101 -0.69 8.39 12.30
N LEU A 102 -0.54 7.07 12.44
CA LEU A 102 -1.61 6.21 12.96
C LEU A 102 -1.55 6.16 14.49
N ASP A 103 -2.64 6.54 15.13
CA ASP A 103 -2.74 6.45 16.58
C ASP A 103 -2.74 4.99 17.01
N GLU A 104 -2.05 4.71 18.12
CA GLU A 104 -1.93 3.35 18.68
C GLU A 104 -1.49 2.32 17.64
N TYR A 105 -0.50 2.68 16.82
CA TYR A 105 0.00 1.83 15.73
C TYR A 105 0.38 0.43 16.20
N GLU A 106 0.94 0.28 17.39
CA GLU A 106 1.33 -1.01 17.96
C GLU A 106 0.15 -1.98 18.11
N ASN A 107 -1.07 -1.47 18.21
CA ASN A 107 -2.28 -2.30 18.33
C ASN A 107 -2.86 -2.72 16.99
N ILE A 108 -2.49 -2.04 15.91
CA ILE A 108 -3.05 -2.28 14.58
C ILE A 108 -2.03 -2.74 13.55
N GLN A 109 -0.75 -2.69 13.87
CA GLN A 109 0.32 -3.00 12.92
C GLN A 109 0.23 -4.41 12.32
N SER A 110 -0.27 -5.38 13.07
CA SER A 110 -0.40 -6.76 12.59
C SER A 110 -1.46 -6.93 11.48
N TYR A 111 -2.31 -5.93 11.28
CA TYR A 111 -3.33 -5.92 10.23
C TYR A 111 -2.81 -5.30 8.92
N ILE A 112 -1.57 -4.82 8.92
CA ILE A 112 -0.93 -4.19 7.76
C ILE A 112 0.25 -5.05 7.33
N ASN A 113 0.25 -5.48 6.07
CA ASN A 113 1.34 -6.25 5.48
C ASN A 113 1.88 -5.54 4.24
N ILE A 114 3.20 -5.35 4.20
CA ILE A 114 3.87 -4.65 3.11
C ILE A 114 4.72 -5.66 2.34
N ARG A 115 4.54 -5.72 1.02
CA ARG A 115 5.39 -6.54 0.16
C ARG A 115 5.72 -5.81 -1.13
N PHE A 116 6.81 -6.27 -1.77
CA PHE A 116 7.36 -5.66 -2.97
C PHE A 116 7.54 -6.73 -4.04
N GLN A 117 7.11 -6.42 -5.26
CA GLN A 117 7.33 -7.28 -6.43
C GLN A 117 7.42 -6.42 -7.69
N ASN A 118 8.02 -6.97 -8.74
CA ASN A 118 7.99 -6.33 -10.05
C ASN A 118 6.56 -6.36 -10.60
N GLY A 119 6.09 -5.21 -11.05
CA GLY A 119 4.73 -5.05 -11.55
C GLY A 119 4.69 -5.00 -13.07
N GLY A 120 4.49 -6.13 -13.73
CA GLY A 120 4.22 -6.18 -15.16
C GLY A 120 5.40 -5.89 -16.07
N ASP A 121 6.11 -4.80 -15.87
CA ASP A 121 7.32 -4.45 -16.61
C ASP A 121 8.57 -4.86 -15.85
N LYS A 122 9.56 -5.33 -16.62
CA LYS A 122 10.84 -5.76 -16.10
C LYS A 122 11.55 -4.60 -15.43
N ASN A 123 11.91 -4.63 -14.22
CA ASN A 123 12.69 -3.64 -13.46
C ASN A 123 11.90 -2.50 -12.83
N LYS A 124 10.58 -2.58 -12.77
CA LYS A 124 9.77 -1.60 -12.03
C LYS A 124 9.17 -2.24 -10.79
N LEU A 125 9.66 -1.82 -9.64
CA LEU A 125 9.24 -2.37 -8.36
C LEU A 125 7.94 -1.69 -7.91
N VAL A 126 6.97 -2.50 -7.51
CA VAL A 126 5.69 -2.03 -6.97
C VAL A 126 5.59 -2.44 -5.51
N CYS A 127 5.11 -1.54 -4.67
CA CYS A 127 4.85 -1.80 -3.27
C CYS A 127 3.35 -2.06 -3.08
N GLN A 128 3.02 -3.18 -2.46
CA GLN A 128 1.67 -3.49 -2.03
C GLN A 128 1.56 -3.35 -0.52
N ILE A 129 0.65 -2.51 -0.07
CA ILE A 129 0.30 -2.43 1.35
C ILE A 129 -1.08 -3.06 1.50
N ASN A 130 -1.11 -4.29 2.02
CA ASN A 130 -2.34 -5.02 2.26
C ASN A 130 -2.84 -4.72 3.66
N CYS A 131 -4.11 -4.34 3.77
CA CYS A 131 -4.77 -4.04 5.03
C CYS A 131 -5.91 -5.01 5.25
N ARG A 132 -5.89 -5.71 6.38
CA ARG A 132 -7.02 -6.53 6.83
C ARG A 132 -7.97 -5.66 7.65
N PRO A 133 -9.29 -5.92 7.60
CA PRO A 133 -10.24 -5.15 8.41
C PRO A 133 -9.98 -5.38 9.89
N LEU A 134 -10.00 -4.31 10.67
CA LEU A 134 -9.85 -4.38 12.12
C LEU A 134 -11.05 -5.10 12.74
N PRO A 135 -10.86 -5.78 13.88
CA PRO A 135 -11.97 -6.44 14.56
C PRO A 135 -12.97 -5.42 15.10
N ASN A 136 -14.18 -5.88 15.39
CA ASN A 136 -15.25 -5.05 15.93
C ASN A 136 -14.77 -4.26 17.17
N LYS A 137 -15.17 -3.00 17.22
CA LYS A 137 -14.82 -2.03 18.29
C LYS A 137 -13.38 -1.53 18.26
N THR A 138 -12.58 -1.92 17.27
CA THR A 138 -11.25 -1.36 17.04
C THR A 138 -11.31 -0.43 15.83
N VAL A 139 -10.78 0.77 15.97
CA VAL A 139 -10.83 1.79 14.92
C VAL A 139 -9.45 2.40 14.76
N ALA A 140 -9.04 2.61 13.51
CA ALA A 140 -7.81 3.32 13.19
C ALA A 140 -8.10 4.81 13.04
N PHE A 141 -7.34 5.62 13.76
CA PHE A 141 -7.40 7.09 13.66
C PHE A 141 -6.09 7.62 13.10
N VAL A 142 -6.19 8.63 12.25
CA VAL A 142 -5.03 9.38 11.76
C VAL A 142 -4.98 10.70 12.51
N GLN A 143 -4.07 10.80 13.48
CA GLN A 143 -3.92 11.98 14.33
C GLN A 143 -5.26 12.47 14.92
N GLY A 144 -5.99 11.53 15.50
CA GLY A 144 -7.29 11.78 16.13
C GLY A 144 -8.48 11.84 15.19
N LYS A 145 -8.26 11.70 13.88
CA LYS A 145 -9.34 11.78 12.88
C LYS A 145 -9.73 10.41 12.36
N LEU A 146 -11.03 10.16 12.26
CA LEU A 146 -11.58 8.94 11.69
C LEU A 146 -11.57 9.03 10.17
N CYS A 147 -11.05 7.99 9.52
CA CYS A 147 -11.07 7.84 8.07
C CYS A 147 -12.03 6.73 7.67
N GLN A 148 -12.89 6.98 6.69
CA GLN A 148 -13.82 6.00 6.15
C GLN A 148 -13.61 5.83 4.65
N ARG A 149 -13.72 4.59 4.19
CA ARG A 149 -13.67 4.28 2.77
C ARG A 149 -15.07 4.33 2.19
N ARG A 150 -15.32 5.22 1.24
CA ARG A 150 -16.61 5.35 0.55
C ARG A 150 -16.39 5.17 -0.95
N GLY A 151 -16.72 3.96 -1.47
CA GLY A 151 -16.39 3.61 -2.84
C GLY A 151 -14.87 3.70 -3.06
N PRO A 152 -14.41 4.36 -4.12
CA PRO A 152 -12.98 4.51 -4.39
C PRO A 152 -12.32 5.68 -3.64
N GLN A 153 -13.01 6.30 -2.68
CA GLN A 153 -12.49 7.46 -1.96
C GLN A 153 -12.37 7.20 -0.47
N THR A 154 -11.39 7.81 0.16
CA THR A 154 -11.27 7.85 1.61
C THR A 154 -11.63 9.26 2.10
N VAL A 155 -12.51 9.33 3.08
CA VAL A 155 -13.00 10.59 3.66
C VAL A 155 -12.75 10.61 5.16
N TRP A 156 -12.64 11.83 5.70
CA TRP A 156 -12.49 12.03 7.14
C TRP A 156 -13.79 11.78 7.88
#